data_519bf0f29fad9989964cca971c601a59
#
_entry.id   519bf0f29fad9989964cca971c601a59
#
_cell.length_a   1.000
_cell.length_b   1.000
_cell.length_c   1.000
_cell.angle_alpha   90.00
_cell.angle_beta   90.00
_cell.angle_gamma   90.00
#
_symmetry.space_group_name_H-M   'P 1'
#
loop_
_entity.id
_entity.type
_entity.pdbx_description
1 polymer ?
#
loop_
_entity_poly.entity_id
_entity_poly.type
_entity_poly.pdbx_seq_one_letter_code
_entity_poly.pdbx_strand_id
1 'polypeptide(L)'
;MGESLDVVRYLDREGRLKNEIRPEIQAWFDKVGGYNTKLVHPRVVKIGLPEFETPEAVKYFTDKKEKSIGSFAANLEKTGQYVQRLNGDLAELETLMAEGGAGLNGEIGMEDILVFPILRNLTVLRGVEWPQKVMDYLLRMSEASGVPLYFDRAL
;
A
#
# COMPACT_ATOMS: atom_id res chain seq x y z
N MET A 1 -4.76 -14.09 2.66
CA MET A 1 -4.82 -13.36 1.37
C MET A 1 -5.60 -14.10 0.30
N GLY A 2 -5.57 -15.42 0.26
CA GLY A 2 -6.37 -16.19 -0.70
C GLY A 2 -7.85 -15.85 -0.67
N GLU A 3 -8.47 -15.84 0.48
CA GLU A 3 -9.91 -15.58 0.66
C GLU A 3 -10.38 -14.24 0.07
N SER A 4 -9.60 -13.15 0.23
CA SER A 4 -9.99 -11.84 -0.29
C SER A 4 -10.03 -11.80 -1.82
N LEU A 5 -9.06 -12.42 -2.49
CA LEU A 5 -9.04 -12.50 -3.95
C LEU A 5 -10.13 -13.44 -4.47
N ASP A 6 -10.45 -14.50 -3.75
CA ASP A 6 -11.54 -15.41 -4.12
C ASP A 6 -12.90 -14.70 -4.02
N VAL A 7 -13.11 -13.84 -3.03
CA VAL A 7 -14.30 -12.99 -2.95
C VAL A 7 -14.38 -12.04 -4.15
N VAL A 8 -13.26 -11.41 -4.53
CA VAL A 8 -13.23 -10.52 -5.70
C VAL A 8 -13.57 -11.29 -6.98
N ARG A 9 -12.98 -12.47 -7.19
CA ARG A 9 -13.29 -13.34 -8.34
C ARG A 9 -14.76 -13.75 -8.37
N TYR A 10 -15.32 -14.05 -7.20
CA TYR A 10 -16.75 -14.38 -7.10
C TYR A 10 -17.66 -13.21 -7.45
N LEU A 11 -17.28 -11.98 -7.08
CA LEU A 11 -18.05 -10.78 -7.38
C LEU A 11 -17.88 -10.33 -8.83
N ASP A 12 -16.73 -10.58 -9.44
CA ASP A 12 -16.47 -10.27 -10.86
C ASP A 12 -17.07 -11.33 -11.80
N ARG A 13 -18.39 -11.47 -11.73
CA ARG A 13 -19.13 -12.46 -12.53
C ARG A 13 -19.00 -12.27 -14.03
N GLU A 14 -18.70 -11.05 -14.47
CA GLU A 14 -18.57 -10.70 -15.88
C GLU A 14 -17.14 -10.81 -16.38
N GLY A 15 -16.17 -11.16 -15.50
CA GLY A 15 -14.76 -11.31 -15.86
C GLY A 15 -14.13 -10.03 -16.38
N ARG A 16 -14.51 -8.89 -15.82
CA ARG A 16 -14.01 -7.56 -16.24
C ARG A 16 -12.59 -7.29 -15.77
N LEU A 17 -12.18 -7.96 -14.68
CA LEU A 17 -10.85 -7.78 -14.09
C LEU A 17 -9.86 -8.75 -14.73
N LYS A 18 -8.68 -8.24 -15.08
CA LYS A 18 -7.56 -9.08 -15.49
C LYS A 18 -7.13 -9.97 -14.32
N ASN A 19 -7.36 -11.27 -14.46
CA ASN A 19 -7.22 -12.23 -13.34
C ASN A 19 -5.78 -12.67 -13.08
N GLU A 20 -4.86 -12.40 -14.01
CA GLU A 20 -3.46 -12.73 -13.89
C GLU A 20 -2.77 -11.89 -12.80
N ILE A 21 -1.95 -12.57 -11.99
CA ILE A 21 -0.96 -11.92 -11.11
C ILE A 21 0.40 -12.41 -11.57
N ARG A 22 1.21 -11.53 -12.15
CA ARG A 22 2.54 -11.87 -12.59
C ARG A 22 3.41 -12.28 -11.39
N PRO A 23 4.27 -13.31 -11.53
CA PRO A 23 5.12 -13.76 -10.43
C PRO A 23 6.02 -12.66 -9.84
N GLU A 24 6.52 -11.76 -10.68
CA GLU A 24 7.34 -10.61 -10.27
C GLU A 24 6.56 -9.60 -9.43
N ILE A 25 5.27 -9.40 -9.71
CA ILE A 25 4.40 -8.54 -8.91
C ILE A 25 4.08 -9.22 -7.57
N GLN A 26 3.81 -10.52 -7.57
CA GLN A 26 3.61 -11.26 -6.32
C GLN A 26 4.88 -11.21 -5.44
N ALA A 27 6.05 -11.39 -6.03
CA ALA A 27 7.32 -11.30 -5.31
C ALA A 27 7.57 -9.90 -4.73
N TRP A 28 7.26 -8.84 -5.50
CA TRP A 28 7.30 -7.46 -5.02
C TRP A 28 6.35 -7.24 -3.85
N PHE A 29 5.10 -7.69 -3.99
CA PHE A 29 4.08 -7.59 -2.96
C PHE A 29 4.52 -8.27 -1.64
N ASP A 30 5.03 -9.48 -1.72
CA ASP A 30 5.50 -10.24 -0.55
C ASP A 30 6.70 -9.55 0.12
N LYS A 31 7.64 -9.03 -0.69
CA LYS A 31 8.83 -8.33 -0.21
C LYS A 31 8.46 -7.04 0.54
N VAL A 32 7.65 -6.19 -0.05
CA VAL A 32 7.20 -4.93 0.57
C VAL A 32 6.25 -5.20 1.74
N GLY A 33 5.41 -6.24 1.63
CA GLY A 33 4.54 -6.73 2.70
C GLY A 33 5.27 -7.06 3.98
N GLY A 34 6.54 -7.46 3.90
CA GLY A 34 7.37 -7.80 5.05
C GLY A 34 7.76 -6.60 5.93
N TYR A 35 7.67 -5.36 5.44
CA TYR A 35 8.09 -4.18 6.22
C TYR A 35 7.18 -2.95 6.11
N ASN A 36 6.29 -2.87 5.13
CA ASN A 36 5.46 -1.68 4.91
C ASN A 36 4.67 -1.27 6.15
N THR A 37 4.15 -2.26 6.89
CA THR A 37 3.36 -2.01 8.09
C THR A 37 4.16 -1.40 9.23
N LYS A 38 5.47 -1.64 9.28
CA LYS A 38 6.40 -0.99 10.23
C LYS A 38 6.52 0.52 9.98
N LEU A 39 6.33 0.95 8.73
CA LEU A 39 6.28 2.35 8.34
C LEU A 39 4.88 2.95 8.53
N VAL A 40 3.85 2.22 8.13
CA VAL A 40 2.46 2.71 8.05
C VAL A 40 1.78 2.73 9.41
N HIS A 41 1.79 1.62 10.16
CA HIS A 41 1.00 1.50 11.40
C HIS A 41 1.33 2.55 12.46
N PRO A 42 2.61 2.91 12.72
CA PRO A 42 2.92 3.96 13.69
C PRO A 42 2.43 5.36 13.28
N ARG A 43 2.10 5.57 12.02
CA ARG A 43 1.70 6.87 11.47
C ARG A 43 0.19 7.02 11.31
N VAL A 44 -0.51 5.98 10.88
CA VAL A 44 -1.97 6.07 10.63
C VAL A 44 -2.76 6.43 11.89
N VAL A 45 -2.27 6.04 13.06
CA VAL A 45 -2.89 6.40 14.36
C VAL A 45 -2.77 7.88 14.72
N LYS A 46 -1.97 8.65 13.96
CA LYS A 46 -1.65 10.05 14.25
C LYS A 46 -2.22 11.05 13.24
N ILE A 47 -2.81 10.57 12.15
CA ILE A 47 -3.24 11.44 11.03
C ILE A 47 -4.74 11.81 11.07
N GLY A 48 -5.42 11.55 12.18
CA GLY A 48 -6.81 11.96 12.38
C GLY A 48 -7.83 11.16 11.59
N LEU A 49 -7.61 9.86 11.42
CA LEU A 49 -8.60 8.98 10.81
C LEU A 49 -9.74 8.68 11.79
N PRO A 50 -10.99 8.58 11.30
CA PRO A 50 -12.16 8.32 12.17
C PRO A 50 -12.03 7.08 13.05
N GLU A 51 -11.40 6.02 12.54
CA GLU A 51 -11.16 4.78 13.28
C GLU A 51 -10.20 4.94 14.47
N PHE A 52 -9.47 6.05 14.54
CA PHE A 52 -8.52 6.38 15.62
C PHE A 52 -8.89 7.66 16.37
N GLU A 53 -10.19 8.00 16.39
CA GLU A 53 -10.70 9.20 17.06
C GLU A 53 -10.56 9.14 18.58
N THR A 54 -10.61 7.94 19.16
CA THR A 54 -10.52 7.75 20.61
C THR A 54 -9.17 7.19 21.05
N PRO A 55 -8.67 7.57 22.25
CA PRO A 55 -7.44 7.00 22.82
C PRO A 55 -7.51 5.47 22.97
N GLU A 56 -8.69 4.94 23.28
CA GLU A 56 -8.92 3.50 23.45
C GLU A 56 -8.74 2.76 22.11
N ALA A 57 -9.25 3.32 21.00
CA ALA A 57 -9.09 2.74 19.68
C ALA A 57 -7.62 2.73 19.26
N VAL A 58 -6.89 3.82 19.50
CA VAL A 58 -5.45 3.92 19.24
C VAL A 58 -4.68 2.88 20.06
N LYS A 59 -4.99 2.78 21.37
CA LYS A 59 -4.35 1.81 22.26
C LYS A 59 -4.60 0.38 21.80
N TYR A 60 -5.84 0.03 21.52
CA TYR A 60 -6.20 -1.31 21.05
C TYR A 60 -5.43 -1.70 19.79
N PHE A 61 -5.40 -0.81 18.81
CA PHE A 61 -4.68 -1.03 17.56
C PHE A 61 -3.18 -1.19 17.80
N THR A 62 -2.59 -0.27 18.57
CA THR A 62 -1.16 -0.29 18.91
C THR A 62 -0.78 -1.61 19.61
N ASP A 63 -1.46 -1.96 20.67
CA ASP A 63 -1.19 -3.19 21.44
C ASP A 63 -1.30 -4.45 20.56
N LYS A 64 -2.29 -4.48 19.65
CA LYS A 64 -2.49 -5.57 18.72
C LYS A 64 -1.37 -5.67 17.69
N LYS A 65 -0.99 -4.54 17.09
CA LYS A 65 -0.01 -4.51 15.99
C LYS A 65 1.43 -4.67 16.49
N GLU A 66 1.78 -4.11 17.63
CA GLU A 66 3.12 -4.27 18.22
C GLU A 66 3.48 -5.74 18.50
N LYS A 67 2.49 -6.61 18.71
CA LYS A 67 2.72 -8.06 18.84
C LYS A 67 3.32 -8.69 17.58
N SER A 68 3.04 -8.14 16.42
CA SER A 68 3.53 -8.68 15.13
C SER A 68 4.69 -7.90 14.53
N ILE A 69 4.73 -6.59 14.70
CA ILE A 69 5.74 -5.73 14.05
C ILE A 69 6.76 -5.12 15.02
N GLY A 70 6.60 -5.34 16.32
CA GLY A 70 7.41 -4.72 17.37
C GLY A 70 6.96 -3.30 17.70
N SER A 71 7.68 -2.66 18.62
CA SER A 71 7.35 -1.32 19.12
C SER A 71 7.23 -0.28 18.00
N PHE A 72 6.17 0.51 18.03
CA PHE A 72 5.99 1.63 17.10
C PHE A 72 7.11 2.65 17.22
N ALA A 73 7.56 2.95 18.44
CA ALA A 73 8.68 3.87 18.67
C ALA A 73 9.99 3.37 18.02
N ALA A 74 10.33 2.09 18.22
CA ALA A 74 11.51 1.49 17.60
C ALA A 74 11.42 1.45 16.07
N ASN A 75 10.23 1.22 15.51
CA ASN A 75 10.03 1.25 14.05
C ASN A 75 10.16 2.68 13.50
N LEU A 76 9.69 3.70 14.23
CA LEU A 76 9.87 5.10 13.85
C LEU A 76 11.34 5.51 13.81
N GLU A 77 12.16 5.04 14.74
CA GLU A 77 13.62 5.27 14.76
C GLU A 77 14.30 4.69 13.52
N LYS A 78 13.78 3.60 12.97
CA LYS A 78 14.32 2.94 11.77
C LYS A 78 13.73 3.48 10.46
N THR A 79 12.96 4.55 10.49
CA THR A 79 12.31 5.13 9.32
C THR A 79 13.25 5.33 8.15
N GLY A 80 14.44 5.90 8.37
CA GLY A 80 15.40 6.15 7.30
C GLY A 80 15.83 4.89 6.56
N GLN A 81 16.08 3.80 7.28
CA GLN A 81 16.45 2.51 6.70
C GLN A 81 15.31 1.92 5.86
N TYR A 82 14.07 1.96 6.37
CA TYR A 82 12.91 1.43 5.66
C TYR A 82 12.55 2.28 4.45
N VAL A 83 12.66 3.62 4.54
CA VAL A 83 12.40 4.51 3.41
C VAL A 83 13.43 4.31 2.30
N GLN A 84 14.70 4.16 2.64
CA GLN A 84 15.73 3.85 1.65
C GLN A 84 15.45 2.54 0.92
N ARG A 85 15.04 1.51 1.65
CA ARG A 85 14.62 0.23 1.07
C ARG A 85 13.39 0.41 0.18
N LEU A 86 12.38 1.15 0.66
CA LEU A 86 11.17 1.43 -0.09
C LEU A 86 11.45 2.16 -1.41
N ASN A 87 12.33 3.16 -1.39
CA ASN A 87 12.71 3.88 -2.61
C ASN A 87 13.26 2.93 -3.67
N GLY A 88 14.10 1.97 -3.29
CA GLY A 88 14.59 0.92 -4.19
C GLY A 88 13.47 0.01 -4.71
N ASP A 89 12.57 -0.40 -3.83
CA ASP A 89 11.44 -1.27 -4.19
C ASP A 89 10.42 -0.54 -5.07
N LEU A 90 10.21 0.77 -4.89
CA LEU A 90 9.37 1.57 -5.79
C LEU A 90 10.00 1.75 -7.17
N ALA A 91 11.30 1.94 -7.25
CA ALA A 91 12.02 2.00 -8.52
C ALA A 91 11.91 0.66 -9.27
N GLU A 92 12.00 -0.47 -8.58
CA GLU A 92 11.75 -1.79 -9.15
C GLU A 92 10.31 -1.92 -9.67
N LEU A 93 9.31 -1.50 -8.87
CA LEU A 93 7.91 -1.54 -9.29
C LEU A 93 7.68 -0.78 -10.59
N GLU A 94 8.28 0.40 -10.73
CA GLU A 94 8.18 1.19 -11.96
C GLU A 94 8.60 0.39 -13.19
N THR A 95 9.65 -0.42 -13.09
CA THR A 95 10.12 -1.28 -14.20
C THR A 95 9.17 -2.42 -14.54
N LEU A 96 8.32 -2.83 -13.58
CA LEU A 96 7.35 -3.91 -13.76
C LEU A 96 6.00 -3.41 -14.30
N MET A 97 5.79 -2.09 -14.32
CA MET A 97 4.55 -1.49 -14.81
C MET A 97 4.51 -1.46 -16.32
N ALA A 98 3.36 -1.80 -16.91
CA ALA A 98 3.14 -1.70 -18.35
C ALA A 98 3.20 -0.24 -18.83
N GLU A 99 3.57 -0.06 -20.09
CA GLU A 99 3.50 1.24 -20.74
C GLU A 99 2.05 1.58 -21.10
N GLY A 100 1.51 2.56 -20.40
CA GLY A 100 0.13 3.01 -20.58
C GLY A 100 -0.93 2.09 -19.94
N GLY A 101 -2.19 2.48 -20.11
CA GLY A 101 -3.32 1.77 -19.52
C GLY A 101 -3.68 2.24 -18.11
N ALA A 102 -4.78 1.71 -17.58
CA ALA A 102 -5.32 2.11 -16.28
C ALA A 102 -4.70 1.34 -15.11
N GLY A 103 -4.33 0.08 -15.30
CA GLY A 103 -3.77 -0.81 -14.28
C GLY A 103 -2.27 -1.01 -14.41
N LEU A 104 -1.68 -1.69 -13.44
CA LEU A 104 -0.24 -2.03 -13.41
C LEU A 104 0.21 -2.83 -14.64
N ASN A 105 -0.64 -3.72 -15.13
CA ASN A 105 -0.39 -4.55 -16.29
C ASN A 105 -1.27 -4.15 -17.50
N GLY A 106 -1.46 -2.85 -17.69
CA GLY A 106 -2.26 -2.26 -18.77
C GLY A 106 -3.74 -2.13 -18.40
N GLU A 107 -4.44 -3.22 -18.13
CA GLU A 107 -5.83 -3.24 -17.70
C GLU A 107 -5.94 -3.34 -16.17
N ILE A 108 -7.04 -2.80 -15.62
CA ILE A 108 -7.32 -2.97 -14.19
C ILE A 108 -7.58 -4.46 -13.90
N GLY A 109 -6.94 -4.97 -12.87
CA GLY A 109 -7.03 -6.38 -12.51
C GLY A 109 -6.64 -6.71 -11.08
N MET A 110 -6.37 -7.98 -10.84
CA MET A 110 -6.02 -8.49 -9.51
C MET A 110 -4.73 -7.89 -8.95
N GLU A 111 -3.76 -7.55 -9.82
CA GLU A 111 -2.53 -6.88 -9.38
C GLU A 111 -2.83 -5.53 -8.74
N ASP A 112 -3.79 -4.76 -9.28
CA ASP A 112 -4.18 -3.46 -8.72
C ASP A 112 -4.85 -3.61 -7.36
N ILE A 113 -5.64 -4.65 -7.17
CA ILE A 113 -6.28 -4.96 -5.89
C ILE A 113 -5.24 -5.31 -4.81
N LEU A 114 -4.14 -5.94 -5.19
CA LEU A 114 -3.04 -6.25 -4.27
C LEU A 114 -2.16 -5.02 -3.98
N VAL A 115 -1.76 -4.30 -4.99
CA VAL A 115 -0.68 -3.32 -4.92
C VAL A 115 -1.19 -1.93 -4.56
N PHE A 116 -2.31 -1.47 -5.12
CA PHE A 116 -2.81 -0.13 -4.85
C PHE A 116 -3.06 0.15 -3.36
N PRO A 117 -3.68 -0.74 -2.56
CA PRO A 117 -3.86 -0.50 -1.13
C PRO A 117 -2.55 -0.30 -0.36
N ILE A 118 -1.50 -1.06 -0.71
CA ILE A 118 -0.17 -0.87 -0.11
C ILE A 118 0.40 0.50 -0.46
N LEU A 119 0.41 0.85 -1.74
CA LEU A 119 0.92 2.15 -2.20
C LEU A 119 0.14 3.30 -1.59
N ARG A 120 -1.19 3.20 -1.56
CA ARG A 120 -2.07 4.18 -0.95
C ARG A 120 -1.71 4.41 0.52
N ASN A 121 -1.51 3.36 1.29
CA ASN A 121 -1.15 3.47 2.69
C ASN A 121 0.25 4.08 2.88
N LEU A 122 1.19 3.78 1.99
CA LEU A 122 2.54 4.34 2.01
C LEU A 122 2.57 5.85 1.73
N THR A 123 1.51 6.44 1.17
CA THR A 123 1.42 7.90 0.99
C THR A 123 1.35 8.68 2.32
N VAL A 124 1.19 7.99 3.45
CA VAL A 124 1.29 8.56 4.80
C VAL A 124 2.73 8.99 5.16
N LEU A 125 3.72 8.54 4.39
CA LEU A 125 5.15 8.78 4.64
C LEU A 125 5.65 10.04 3.93
N ARG A 126 6.39 10.86 4.66
CA ARG A 126 7.24 11.89 4.06
C ARG A 126 8.59 11.33 3.63
N GLY A 127 9.23 12.00 2.67
CA GLY A 127 10.60 11.66 2.25
C GLY A 127 10.72 10.46 1.33
N VAL A 128 9.61 9.94 0.82
CA VAL A 128 9.59 8.88 -0.19
C VAL A 128 9.89 9.46 -1.57
N GLU A 129 10.81 8.85 -2.28
CA GLU A 129 11.11 9.17 -3.67
C GLU A 129 10.17 8.39 -4.60
N TRP A 130 9.02 8.99 -4.91
CA TRP A 130 8.03 8.38 -5.77
C TRP A 130 8.44 8.43 -7.23
N PRO A 131 8.67 7.28 -7.91
CA PRO A 131 8.87 7.29 -9.36
C PRO A 131 7.66 7.86 -10.08
N GLN A 132 7.88 8.55 -11.19
CA GLN A 132 6.81 9.28 -11.90
C GLN A 132 5.67 8.36 -12.33
N LYS A 133 5.96 7.18 -12.89
CA LYS A 133 4.91 6.22 -13.28
C LYS A 133 4.08 5.73 -12.09
N VAL A 134 4.72 5.51 -10.94
CA VAL A 134 4.03 5.09 -9.71
C VAL A 134 3.15 6.22 -9.18
N MET A 135 3.64 7.45 -9.17
CA MET A 135 2.85 8.62 -8.76
C MET A 135 1.63 8.81 -9.67
N ASP A 136 1.82 8.75 -10.98
CA ASP A 136 0.73 8.90 -11.95
C ASP A 136 -0.32 7.78 -11.78
N TYR A 137 0.13 6.57 -11.52
CA TYR A 137 -0.74 5.43 -11.22
C TYR A 137 -1.56 5.66 -9.95
N LEU A 138 -0.93 6.09 -8.85
CA LEU A 138 -1.60 6.41 -7.60
C LEU A 138 -2.70 7.46 -7.78
N LEU A 139 -2.40 8.54 -8.49
CA LEU A 139 -3.36 9.62 -8.74
C LEU A 139 -4.55 9.14 -9.58
N ARG A 140 -4.29 8.37 -10.65
CA ARG A 140 -5.36 7.79 -11.47
C ARG A 140 -6.25 6.83 -10.68
N MET A 141 -5.64 5.93 -9.90
CA MET A 141 -6.40 4.96 -9.11
C MET A 141 -7.21 5.62 -8.00
N SER A 142 -6.66 6.65 -7.36
CA SER A 142 -7.36 7.44 -6.36
C SER A 142 -8.59 8.14 -6.96
N GLU A 143 -8.44 8.76 -8.13
CA GLU A 143 -9.54 9.42 -8.83
C GLU A 143 -10.61 8.40 -9.27
N ALA A 144 -10.20 7.32 -9.89
CA ALA A 144 -11.12 6.29 -10.40
C ALA A 144 -11.89 5.56 -9.31
N SER A 145 -11.28 5.32 -8.15
CA SER A 145 -11.88 4.59 -7.03
C SER A 145 -12.59 5.50 -6.02
N GLY A 146 -12.33 6.81 -6.04
CA GLY A 146 -12.78 7.74 -5.01
C GLY A 146 -12.09 7.56 -3.66
N VAL A 147 -11.03 6.76 -3.59
CA VAL A 147 -10.27 6.51 -2.35
C VAL A 147 -9.18 7.58 -2.19
N PRO A 148 -9.22 8.42 -1.15
CA PRO A 148 -8.24 9.49 -0.97
C PRO A 148 -6.86 8.94 -0.61
N LEU A 149 -5.81 9.62 -1.05
CA LEU A 149 -4.44 9.41 -0.63
C LEU A 149 -4.15 10.19 0.66
N TYR A 150 -3.00 9.95 1.28
CA TYR A 150 -2.63 10.58 2.56
C TYR A 150 -1.54 11.64 2.44
N PHE A 151 -1.18 12.08 1.23
CA PHE A 151 -0.11 13.06 1.02
C PHE A 151 -0.29 14.36 1.81
N ASP A 152 -1.52 14.83 1.96
CA ASP A 152 -1.87 16.03 2.72
C ASP A 152 -1.67 15.90 4.24
N ARG A 153 -1.59 14.66 4.73
CA ARG A 153 -1.44 14.31 6.15
C ARG A 153 -0.15 13.57 6.46
N ALA A 154 0.76 13.44 5.49
CA ALA A 154 1.97 12.65 5.62
C ALA A 154 2.89 13.11 6.76
N LEU A 155 3.48 12.15 7.46
CA LEU A 155 4.40 12.34 8.60
C LEU A 155 5.80 11.82 8.28
#